data_2dfe3bd521be312fe6415025a10f71e0
#
_entry.id   2dfe3bd521be312fe6415025a10f71e0
#
_cell.length_a   1.000
_cell.length_b   1.000
_cell.length_c   1.000
_cell.angle_alpha   90.00
_cell.angle_beta   90.00
_cell.angle_gamma   90.00
#
_symmetry.space_group_name_H-M   'P 1'
#
loop_
_entity.id
_entity.type
_entity.pdbx_description
1 polymer ?
#
loop_
_entity_poly.entity_id
_entity_poly.type
_entity_poly.pdbx_seq_one_letter_code
_entity_poly.pdbx_strand_id
1 'polypeptide(L)'
;MKKCSQCGRAYSDLVNTCSYCGAPLNGGATSGPAQKQQPRQTYTPPVRPSTPPVQPIAPKTAPAAVTENVGKGVLGAFLFAIGGLIVQIILININIIAALAGIVTYLLAITGYQKFSGIGSGDSKKAMWICIPISLLMIALGTFMGYGIYAGRIWDIPASEALRVIQADQELMDSVMGDFGKTVAFWGASVVFSLIRSRKK
;
A
#
# COMPACT_ATOMS: atom_id res chain seq x y z
N MET A 1 -3.71 24.50 22.69
CA MET A 1 -4.15 24.33 21.28
C MET A 1 -4.81 25.60 20.78
N LYS A 2 -4.28 26.21 19.72
CA LYS A 2 -4.83 27.43 19.10
C LYS A 2 -5.78 27.06 17.97
N LYS A 3 -6.93 27.71 17.88
CA LYS A 3 -7.87 27.54 16.75
C LYS A 3 -7.69 28.68 15.76
N CYS A 4 -7.63 28.36 14.48
CA CYS A 4 -7.57 29.38 13.43
C CYS A 4 -8.92 30.10 13.33
N SER A 5 -8.93 31.43 13.44
CA SER A 5 -10.14 32.23 13.36
C SER A 5 -10.79 32.26 11.97
N GLN A 6 -10.03 31.93 10.92
CA GLN A 6 -10.54 31.94 9.55
C GLN A 6 -11.08 30.60 9.08
N CYS A 7 -10.48 29.46 9.48
CA CYS A 7 -10.89 28.14 9.01
C CYS A 7 -11.33 27.16 10.12
N GLY A 8 -11.28 27.59 11.39
CA GLY A 8 -11.75 26.80 12.55
C GLY A 8 -10.87 25.62 12.96
N ARG A 9 -9.79 25.30 12.23
CA ARG A 9 -8.92 24.15 12.54
C ARG A 9 -8.05 24.39 13.76
N ALA A 10 -7.85 23.36 14.58
CA ALA A 10 -6.98 23.40 15.75
C ALA A 10 -5.55 23.02 15.39
N TYR A 11 -4.58 23.75 15.97
CA TYR A 11 -3.14 23.55 15.81
C TYR A 11 -2.44 23.52 17.17
N SER A 12 -1.24 22.96 17.21
CA SER A 12 -0.40 23.02 18.40
C SER A 12 0.05 24.45 18.66
N ASP A 13 0.34 24.78 19.92
CA ASP A 13 0.74 26.14 20.34
C ASP A 13 2.06 26.63 19.73
N LEU A 14 2.85 25.72 19.15
CA LEU A 14 4.13 26.00 18.50
C LEU A 14 4.01 26.55 17.08
N VAL A 15 2.83 26.47 16.47
CA VAL A 15 2.62 26.90 15.09
C VAL A 15 2.09 28.34 15.08
N ASN A 16 2.77 29.24 14.36
CA ASN A 16 2.41 30.65 14.28
C ASN A 16 1.58 31.01 13.04
N THR A 17 1.46 30.11 12.08
CA THR A 17 0.74 30.34 10.82
C THR A 17 -0.11 29.12 10.49
N CYS A 18 -1.36 29.32 10.09
CA CYS A 18 -2.23 28.24 9.66
C CYS A 18 -1.75 27.66 8.32
N SER A 19 -1.37 26.38 8.29
CA SER A 19 -0.89 25.71 7.08
C SER A 19 -1.96 25.48 6.01
N TYR A 20 -3.23 25.73 6.34
CA TYR A 20 -4.36 25.53 5.42
C TYR A 20 -4.78 26.84 4.71
N CYS A 21 -4.85 27.97 5.43
CA CYS A 21 -5.32 29.24 4.87
C CYS A 21 -4.29 30.37 4.95
N GLY A 22 -3.09 30.13 5.50
CA GLY A 22 -2.03 31.12 5.64
C GLY A 22 -2.28 32.18 6.72
N ALA A 23 -3.38 32.13 7.46
CA ALA A 23 -3.70 33.12 8.48
C ALA A 23 -2.77 33.01 9.70
N PRO A 24 -2.34 34.14 10.30
CA PRO A 24 -1.53 34.12 11.50
C PRO A 24 -2.34 33.61 12.70
N LEU A 25 -1.76 32.68 13.47
CA LEU A 25 -2.38 32.05 14.64
C LEU A 25 -2.07 32.81 15.96
N ASN A 26 -1.50 34.03 15.88
CA ASN A 26 -1.19 34.84 17.03
C ASN A 26 -2.46 35.54 17.56
N GLY A 27 -3.25 34.81 18.33
CA GLY A 27 -4.35 35.30 19.11
C GLY A 27 -3.99 35.36 20.60
N GLY A 28 -3.17 36.31 20.97
CA GLY A 28 -2.83 36.62 22.37
C GLY A 28 -2.68 38.12 22.50
N ALA A 29 -3.75 38.79 22.89
CA ALA A 29 -3.67 40.17 23.33
C ALA A 29 -2.76 40.26 24.55
N THR A 30 -1.60 40.84 24.41
CA THR A 30 -0.82 41.42 25.52
C THR A 30 -0.74 42.92 25.29
N SER A 31 -1.56 43.61 26.03
CA SER A 31 -1.42 45.03 26.27
C SER A 31 -0.05 45.34 26.85
N GLY A 32 0.88 45.88 26.05
CA GLY A 32 2.16 46.38 26.46
C GLY A 32 2.19 47.91 26.33
N PRO A 33 2.94 48.63 27.17
CA PRO A 33 2.76 50.05 27.43
C PRO A 33 3.20 50.98 26.30
N ALA A 34 2.56 52.16 26.26
CA ALA A 34 2.72 53.23 25.32
C ALA A 34 4.17 53.54 24.95
N GLN A 35 4.54 53.34 23.71
CA GLN A 35 5.81 53.75 23.13
C GLN A 35 5.66 55.11 22.50
N LYS A 36 6.51 56.07 22.96
CA LYS A 36 6.58 57.49 22.62
C LYS A 36 6.56 57.70 21.10
N GLN A 37 5.73 58.66 20.68
CA GLN A 37 5.63 59.19 19.33
C GLN A 37 7.00 59.69 18.85
N GLN A 38 7.55 59.06 17.83
CA GLN A 38 8.69 59.54 17.06
C GLN A 38 8.19 60.42 15.90
N PRO A 39 8.92 61.52 15.51
CA PRO A 39 8.42 62.46 14.54
C PRO A 39 8.08 61.87 13.21
N ARG A 40 6.94 62.30 12.68
CA ARG A 40 6.35 61.89 11.41
C ARG A 40 7.29 62.25 10.25
N GLN A 41 8.09 61.30 9.78
CA GLN A 41 8.73 61.40 8.48
C GLN A 41 7.66 61.26 7.40
N THR A 42 7.62 62.25 6.52
CA THR A 42 6.74 62.31 5.34
C THR A 42 7.16 61.16 4.41
N TYR A 43 6.47 60.05 4.51
CA TYR A 43 6.73 58.89 3.69
C TYR A 43 6.11 59.10 2.31
N THR A 44 6.92 59.34 1.29
CA THR A 44 6.52 59.26 -0.11
C THR A 44 6.24 57.78 -0.40
N PRO A 45 5.00 57.37 -0.76
CA PRO A 45 4.74 55.98 -1.03
C PRO A 45 5.59 55.50 -2.20
N PRO A 46 6.33 54.38 -2.07
CA PRO A 46 7.03 53.79 -3.21
C PRO A 46 5.99 53.43 -4.27
N VAL A 47 6.28 53.85 -5.51
CA VAL A 47 5.51 53.47 -6.69
C VAL A 47 5.39 51.93 -6.67
N ARG A 48 4.16 51.48 -6.47
CA ARG A 48 3.82 50.03 -6.47
C ARG A 48 4.20 49.47 -7.84
N PRO A 49 5.12 48.52 -7.93
CA PRO A 49 5.35 47.82 -9.21
C PRO A 49 4.02 47.28 -9.69
N SER A 50 3.65 47.62 -10.92
CA SER A 50 2.44 47.10 -11.55
C SER A 50 2.46 45.56 -11.46
N THR A 51 1.57 45.02 -10.65
CA THR A 51 1.35 43.58 -10.58
C THR A 51 1.12 43.06 -12.01
N PRO A 52 1.88 42.05 -12.47
CA PRO A 52 1.59 41.42 -13.77
C PRO A 52 0.14 40.98 -13.77
N PRO A 53 -0.57 41.08 -14.92
CA PRO A 53 -1.96 40.64 -14.98
C PRO A 53 -2.06 39.21 -14.46
N VAL A 54 -2.86 39.01 -13.41
CA VAL A 54 -3.17 37.70 -12.88
C VAL A 54 -3.83 36.91 -14.01
N GLN A 55 -3.05 36.03 -14.62
CA GLN A 55 -3.62 35.10 -15.59
C GLN A 55 -4.75 34.34 -14.89
N PRO A 56 -5.94 34.25 -15.48
CA PRO A 56 -7.02 33.42 -14.92
C PRO A 56 -6.46 32.03 -14.69
N ILE A 57 -6.39 31.60 -13.43
CA ILE A 57 -6.02 30.22 -13.09
C ILE A 57 -7.06 29.36 -13.81
N ALA A 58 -6.64 28.71 -14.90
CA ALA A 58 -7.48 27.76 -15.59
C ALA A 58 -8.06 26.81 -14.54
N PRO A 59 -9.37 26.53 -14.56
CA PRO A 59 -9.98 25.60 -13.58
C PRO A 59 -9.15 24.34 -13.62
N LYS A 60 -8.58 23.98 -12.46
CA LYS A 60 -7.79 22.77 -12.31
C LYS A 60 -8.69 21.62 -12.75
N THR A 61 -8.48 21.14 -13.96
CA THR A 61 -9.27 20.08 -14.57
C THR A 61 -9.38 18.97 -13.52
N ALA A 62 -10.60 18.68 -13.08
CA ALA A 62 -10.83 17.59 -12.14
C ALA A 62 -10.10 16.35 -12.68
N PRO A 63 -9.32 15.62 -11.86
CA PRO A 63 -8.59 14.46 -12.33
C PRO A 63 -9.59 13.59 -13.08
N ALA A 64 -9.34 13.34 -14.38
CA ALA A 64 -10.17 12.48 -15.18
C ALA A 64 -10.42 11.19 -14.38
N ALA A 65 -11.67 10.80 -14.21
CA ALA A 65 -12.03 9.60 -13.47
C ALA A 65 -11.25 8.44 -14.09
N VAL A 66 -10.23 7.95 -13.38
CA VAL A 66 -9.39 6.86 -13.86
C VAL A 66 -10.28 5.63 -13.92
N THR A 67 -10.65 5.25 -15.13
CA THR A 67 -11.50 4.08 -15.37
C THR A 67 -10.68 2.83 -15.03
N GLU A 68 -11.09 2.10 -13.99
CA GLU A 68 -10.45 0.85 -13.57
C GLU A 68 -10.54 -0.19 -14.68
N ASN A 69 -9.39 -0.59 -15.23
CA ASN A 69 -9.34 -1.68 -16.20
C ASN A 69 -9.13 -3.01 -15.46
N VAL A 70 -10.24 -3.65 -15.07
CA VAL A 70 -10.24 -4.89 -14.30
C VAL A 70 -9.49 -6.01 -15.03
N GLY A 71 -9.64 -6.13 -16.36
CA GLY A 71 -8.96 -7.19 -17.13
C GLY A 71 -7.44 -7.06 -17.07
N LYS A 72 -6.90 -5.85 -17.25
CA LYS A 72 -5.46 -5.60 -17.08
C LYS A 72 -5.03 -5.82 -15.63
N GLY A 73 -5.85 -5.45 -14.66
CA GLY A 73 -5.59 -5.68 -13.24
C GLY A 73 -5.45 -7.16 -12.91
N VAL A 74 -6.36 -8.02 -13.39
CA VAL A 74 -6.30 -9.48 -13.22
C VAL A 74 -5.03 -10.06 -13.82
N LEU A 75 -4.67 -9.65 -15.04
CA LEU A 75 -3.44 -10.09 -15.69
C LEU A 75 -2.21 -9.67 -14.87
N GLY A 76 -2.18 -8.44 -14.37
CA GLY A 76 -1.12 -7.94 -13.50
C GLY A 76 -1.01 -8.73 -12.20
N ALA A 77 -2.14 -9.01 -11.54
CA ALA A 77 -2.18 -9.82 -10.32
C ALA A 77 -1.60 -11.22 -10.57
N PHE A 78 -1.98 -11.86 -11.67
CA PHE A 78 -1.49 -13.19 -12.03
C PHE A 78 0.02 -13.20 -12.31
N LEU A 79 0.53 -12.27 -13.12
CA LEU A 79 1.95 -12.17 -13.44
C LEU A 79 2.81 -11.95 -12.17
N PHE A 80 2.36 -11.07 -11.27
CA PHE A 80 3.09 -10.82 -10.03
C PHE A 80 2.96 -11.96 -9.03
N ALA A 81 1.83 -12.68 -9.00
CA ALA A 81 1.63 -13.84 -8.16
C ALA A 81 2.53 -15.03 -8.58
N ILE A 82 2.90 -15.15 -9.87
CA ILE A 82 3.94 -16.08 -10.34
C ILE A 82 5.28 -15.77 -9.66
N GLY A 83 5.63 -14.49 -9.50
CA GLY A 83 6.82 -14.10 -8.73
C GLY A 83 6.76 -14.61 -7.29
N GLY A 84 5.59 -14.53 -6.64
CA GLY A 84 5.35 -15.10 -5.31
C GLY A 84 5.52 -16.61 -5.26
N LEU A 85 5.00 -17.32 -6.26
CA LEU A 85 5.17 -18.78 -6.42
C LEU A 85 6.64 -19.16 -6.53
N ILE A 86 7.43 -18.45 -7.34
CA ILE A 86 8.87 -18.70 -7.47
C ILE A 86 9.57 -18.52 -6.12
N VAL A 87 9.29 -17.43 -5.41
CA VAL A 87 9.84 -17.19 -4.08
C VAL A 87 9.49 -18.33 -3.12
N GLN A 88 8.25 -18.83 -3.15
CA GLN A 88 7.82 -19.95 -2.31
C GLN A 88 8.59 -21.22 -2.61
N ILE A 89 8.76 -21.57 -3.88
CA ILE A 89 9.56 -22.75 -4.31
C ILE A 89 10.98 -22.63 -3.78
N ILE A 90 11.61 -21.46 -3.91
CA ILE A 90 12.97 -21.23 -3.40
C ILE A 90 13.03 -21.44 -1.88
N LEU A 91 12.10 -20.83 -1.13
CA LEU A 91 12.06 -20.91 0.34
C LEU A 91 11.90 -22.35 0.83
N ILE A 92 11.04 -23.14 0.19
CA ILE A 92 10.90 -24.58 0.50
C ILE A 92 12.23 -25.33 0.25
N ASN A 93 12.89 -25.05 -0.87
CA ASN A 93 14.12 -25.75 -1.25
C ASN A 93 15.35 -25.41 -0.37
N ILE A 94 15.35 -24.25 0.29
CA ILE A 94 16.39 -23.87 1.26
C ILE A 94 15.96 -24.17 2.72
N ASN A 95 14.85 -24.87 2.91
CA ASN A 95 14.30 -25.26 4.22
C ASN A 95 14.04 -24.08 5.17
N ILE A 96 13.71 -22.92 4.61
CA ILE A 96 13.27 -21.75 5.37
C ILE A 96 11.74 -21.77 5.48
N ILE A 97 11.23 -21.20 6.58
CA ILE A 97 9.78 -21.18 6.88
C ILE A 97 8.99 -20.61 5.70
N ALA A 98 8.37 -21.50 4.92
CA ALA A 98 7.57 -21.14 3.75
C ALA A 98 6.32 -20.29 4.08
N ALA A 99 5.94 -20.25 5.36
CA ALA A 99 4.77 -19.51 5.83
C ALA A 99 4.79 -18.03 5.44
N LEU A 100 5.96 -17.38 5.42
CA LEU A 100 6.12 -15.99 4.99
C LEU A 100 5.83 -15.78 3.49
N ALA A 101 5.99 -16.83 2.68
CA ALA A 101 5.68 -16.76 1.24
C ALA A 101 4.22 -16.42 0.96
N GLY A 102 3.30 -16.85 1.82
CA GLY A 102 1.88 -16.51 1.72
C GLY A 102 1.62 -14.99 1.76
N ILE A 103 2.31 -14.27 2.66
CA ILE A 103 2.22 -12.82 2.75
C ILE A 103 2.78 -12.18 1.47
N VAL A 104 3.97 -12.61 1.05
CA VAL A 104 4.66 -12.07 -0.12
C VAL A 104 3.81 -12.27 -1.39
N THR A 105 3.27 -13.46 -1.60
CA THR A 105 2.43 -13.79 -2.76
C THR A 105 1.20 -12.88 -2.83
N TYR A 106 0.52 -12.66 -1.70
CA TYR A 106 -0.64 -11.79 -1.64
C TYR A 106 -0.30 -10.33 -1.92
N LEU A 107 0.78 -9.81 -1.32
CA LEU A 107 1.24 -8.44 -1.54
C LEU A 107 1.67 -8.21 -2.99
N LEU A 108 2.34 -9.18 -3.60
CA LEU A 108 2.70 -9.11 -5.02
C LEU A 108 1.46 -9.12 -5.90
N ALA A 109 0.47 -9.99 -5.66
CA ALA A 109 -0.77 -10.02 -6.42
C ALA A 109 -1.51 -8.68 -6.37
N ILE A 110 -1.67 -8.07 -5.19
CA ILE A 110 -2.30 -6.74 -5.05
C ILE A 110 -1.49 -5.66 -5.79
N THR A 111 -0.17 -5.65 -5.63
CA THR A 111 0.70 -4.66 -6.29
C THR A 111 0.61 -4.79 -7.80
N GLY A 112 0.60 -6.02 -8.32
CA GLY A 112 0.42 -6.32 -9.73
C GLY A 112 -0.93 -5.80 -10.24
N TYR A 113 -2.01 -6.09 -9.52
CA TYR A 113 -3.34 -5.60 -9.87
C TYR A 113 -3.38 -4.06 -9.94
N GLN A 114 -2.92 -3.37 -8.89
CA GLN A 114 -2.94 -1.91 -8.81
C GLN A 114 -2.14 -1.26 -9.94
N LYS A 115 -0.97 -1.82 -10.24
CA LYS A 115 -0.07 -1.27 -11.26
C LYS A 115 -0.64 -1.39 -12.67
N PHE A 116 -1.34 -2.49 -12.97
CA PHE A 116 -1.88 -2.76 -14.31
C PHE A 116 -3.31 -2.26 -14.50
N SER A 117 -4.10 -2.16 -13.44
CA SER A 117 -5.48 -1.63 -13.52
C SER A 117 -5.55 -0.11 -13.70
N GLY A 118 -4.45 0.61 -13.48
CA GLY A 118 -4.39 2.07 -13.57
C GLY A 118 -4.93 2.82 -12.35
N ILE A 119 -5.36 2.14 -11.29
CA ILE A 119 -5.93 2.77 -10.08
C ILE A 119 -4.87 3.44 -9.20
N GLY A 120 -3.59 3.12 -9.42
CA GLY A 120 -2.50 3.54 -8.53
C GLY A 120 -2.60 2.86 -7.16
N SER A 121 -2.10 3.54 -6.10
CA SER A 121 -2.10 3.00 -4.73
C SER A 121 -3.47 3.07 -4.03
N GLY A 122 -4.57 3.25 -4.77
CA GLY A 122 -5.93 3.25 -4.23
C GLY A 122 -6.35 1.85 -3.78
N ASP A 123 -6.90 1.73 -2.56
CA ASP A 123 -7.45 0.47 -2.06
C ASP A 123 -8.78 0.17 -2.78
N SER A 124 -8.70 -0.51 -3.92
CA SER A 124 -9.90 -1.02 -4.59
C SER A 124 -10.40 -2.28 -3.88
N LYS A 125 -11.61 -2.23 -3.32
CA LYS A 125 -12.26 -3.43 -2.76
C LYS A 125 -12.34 -4.56 -3.78
N LYS A 126 -12.52 -4.24 -5.07
CA LYS A 126 -12.54 -5.22 -6.16
C LYS A 126 -11.19 -5.91 -6.31
N ALA A 127 -10.07 -5.14 -6.25
CA ALA A 127 -8.73 -5.71 -6.30
C ALA A 127 -8.51 -6.78 -5.24
N MET A 128 -8.94 -6.52 -4.01
CA MET A 128 -8.81 -7.48 -2.90
C MET A 128 -9.58 -8.77 -3.19
N TRP A 129 -10.85 -8.69 -3.59
CA TRP A 129 -11.66 -9.86 -3.88
C TRP A 129 -11.13 -10.70 -5.04
N ILE A 130 -10.51 -10.07 -6.04
CA ILE A 130 -9.91 -10.74 -7.19
C ILE A 130 -8.56 -11.38 -6.80
N CYS A 131 -7.73 -10.68 -6.01
CA CYS A 131 -6.41 -11.17 -5.62
C CYS A 131 -6.46 -12.33 -4.63
N ILE A 132 -7.54 -12.47 -3.83
CA ILE A 132 -7.72 -13.56 -2.86
C ILE A 132 -7.66 -14.94 -3.55
N PRO A 133 -8.53 -15.29 -4.52
CA PRO A 133 -8.49 -16.60 -5.14
C PRO A 133 -7.22 -16.83 -5.97
N ILE A 134 -6.69 -15.79 -6.62
CA ILE A 134 -5.46 -15.90 -7.41
C ILE A 134 -4.27 -16.25 -6.51
N SER A 135 -4.10 -15.53 -5.39
CA SER A 135 -3.01 -15.79 -4.47
C SER A 135 -3.12 -17.15 -3.78
N LEU A 136 -4.34 -17.56 -3.41
CA LEU A 136 -4.58 -18.89 -2.82
C LEU A 136 -4.22 -20.03 -3.79
N LEU A 137 -4.63 -19.89 -5.04
CA LEU A 137 -4.27 -20.86 -6.10
C LEU A 137 -2.75 -20.95 -6.27
N MET A 138 -2.06 -19.80 -6.30
CA MET A 138 -0.60 -19.77 -6.46
C MET A 138 0.12 -20.34 -5.23
N ILE A 139 -0.40 -20.14 -4.02
CA ILE A 139 0.13 -20.75 -2.80
C ILE A 139 0.00 -22.27 -2.87
N ALA A 140 -1.16 -22.80 -3.28
CA ALA A 140 -1.35 -24.22 -3.43
C ALA A 140 -0.37 -24.81 -4.47
N LEU A 141 -0.32 -24.24 -5.66
CA LEU A 141 0.60 -24.67 -6.71
C LEU A 141 2.06 -24.59 -6.26
N GLY A 142 2.45 -23.49 -5.61
CA GLY A 142 3.82 -23.28 -5.12
C GLY A 142 4.22 -24.29 -4.04
N THR A 143 3.30 -24.66 -3.15
CA THR A 143 3.55 -25.68 -2.13
C THR A 143 3.79 -27.05 -2.79
N PHE A 144 2.85 -27.52 -3.60
CA PHE A 144 3.01 -28.83 -4.23
C PHE A 144 4.22 -28.92 -5.16
N MET A 145 4.43 -27.91 -6.01
CA MET A 145 5.61 -27.88 -6.89
C MET A 145 6.91 -27.78 -6.08
N GLY A 146 6.94 -26.97 -5.01
CA GLY A 146 8.11 -26.82 -4.15
C GLY A 146 8.51 -28.12 -3.48
N TYR A 147 7.54 -28.84 -2.90
CA TYR A 147 7.79 -30.13 -2.28
C TYR A 147 8.14 -31.22 -3.31
N GLY A 148 7.53 -31.21 -4.49
CA GLY A 148 7.88 -32.13 -5.56
C GLY A 148 9.34 -31.95 -6.01
N ILE A 149 9.80 -30.71 -6.17
CA ILE A 149 11.19 -30.41 -6.53
C ILE A 149 12.14 -30.78 -5.38
N TYR A 150 11.79 -30.44 -4.13
CA TYR A 150 12.58 -30.74 -2.95
C TYR A 150 12.79 -32.25 -2.77
N ALA A 151 11.71 -33.03 -2.77
CA ALA A 151 11.74 -34.48 -2.64
C ALA A 151 12.42 -35.16 -3.84
N GLY A 152 12.18 -34.67 -5.06
CA GLY A 152 12.83 -35.15 -6.26
C GLY A 152 14.38 -35.02 -6.19
N ARG A 153 14.87 -33.93 -5.60
CA ARG A 153 16.34 -33.74 -5.39
C ARG A 153 16.90 -34.69 -4.33
N ILE A 154 16.13 -35.01 -3.28
CA ILE A 154 16.60 -35.90 -2.20
C ILE A 154 16.58 -37.34 -2.66
N TRP A 155 15.55 -37.72 -3.41
CA TRP A 155 15.36 -39.12 -3.85
C TRP A 155 15.95 -39.45 -5.21
N ASP A 156 16.54 -38.45 -5.88
CA ASP A 156 17.13 -38.53 -7.23
C ASP A 156 16.13 -39.03 -8.29
N ILE A 157 14.89 -38.55 -8.20
CA ILE A 157 13.79 -38.88 -9.11
C ILE A 157 13.16 -37.60 -9.68
N PRO A 158 12.44 -37.70 -10.82
CA PRO A 158 11.73 -36.55 -11.37
C PRO A 158 10.69 -35.99 -10.37
N ALA A 159 10.52 -34.66 -10.32
CA ALA A 159 9.59 -33.99 -9.40
C ALA A 159 8.13 -34.50 -9.52
N SER A 160 7.71 -34.87 -10.73
CA SER A 160 6.38 -35.47 -10.97
C SER A 160 6.21 -36.83 -10.32
N GLU A 161 7.27 -37.62 -10.26
CA GLU A 161 7.26 -38.93 -9.62
C GLU A 161 7.32 -38.78 -8.09
N ALA A 162 8.17 -37.87 -7.61
CA ALA A 162 8.21 -37.50 -6.20
C ALA A 162 6.84 -37.07 -5.67
N LEU A 163 6.09 -36.28 -6.44
CA LEU A 163 4.73 -35.89 -6.07
C LEU A 163 3.78 -37.07 -5.95
N ARG A 164 3.89 -38.07 -6.82
CA ARG A 164 3.07 -39.32 -6.74
C ARG A 164 3.40 -40.07 -5.46
N VAL A 165 4.69 -40.19 -5.11
CA VAL A 165 5.12 -40.82 -3.86
C VAL A 165 4.55 -40.07 -2.64
N ILE A 166 4.67 -38.77 -2.62
CA ILE A 166 4.10 -37.92 -1.53
C ILE A 166 2.58 -38.13 -1.42
N GLN A 167 1.86 -38.23 -2.55
CA GLN A 167 0.40 -38.45 -2.55
C GLN A 167 0.00 -39.83 -2.11
N ALA A 168 0.84 -40.82 -2.30
CA ALA A 168 0.59 -42.21 -1.89
C ALA A 168 0.92 -42.47 -0.41
N ASP A 169 1.78 -41.65 0.19
CA ASP A 169 2.20 -41.77 1.57
C ASP A 169 1.46 -40.72 2.45
N GLN A 170 0.64 -41.24 3.38
CA GLN A 170 -0.19 -40.40 4.25
C GLN A 170 0.64 -39.49 5.15
N GLU A 171 1.75 -39.97 5.70
CA GLU A 171 2.59 -39.19 6.63
C GLU A 171 3.27 -38.04 5.91
N LEU A 172 3.78 -38.27 4.71
CA LEU A 172 4.36 -37.22 3.86
C LEU A 172 3.30 -36.20 3.45
N MET A 173 2.12 -36.65 3.08
CA MET A 173 1.01 -35.78 2.71
C MET A 173 0.59 -34.89 3.90
N ASP A 174 0.47 -35.45 5.10
CA ASP A 174 0.11 -34.69 6.31
C ASP A 174 1.16 -33.61 6.63
N SER A 175 2.44 -33.89 6.42
CA SER A 175 3.51 -32.92 6.56
C SER A 175 3.36 -31.75 5.57
N VAL A 176 3.13 -32.04 4.30
CA VAL A 176 2.91 -31.03 3.24
C VAL A 176 1.67 -30.19 3.55
N MET A 177 0.58 -30.85 3.96
CA MET A 177 -0.67 -30.16 4.33
C MET A 177 -0.51 -29.30 5.58
N GLY A 178 0.31 -29.74 6.53
CA GLY A 178 0.67 -28.94 7.72
C GLY A 178 1.37 -27.63 7.35
N ASP A 179 2.33 -27.68 6.46
CA ASP A 179 3.04 -26.48 6.00
C ASP A 179 2.19 -25.61 5.07
N PHE A 180 1.37 -26.21 4.23
CA PHE A 180 0.34 -25.50 3.46
C PHE A 180 -0.61 -24.75 4.41
N GLY A 181 -1.10 -25.40 5.46
CA GLY A 181 -1.97 -24.80 6.47
C GLY A 181 -1.34 -23.60 7.16
N LYS A 182 -0.06 -23.68 7.54
CA LYS A 182 0.70 -22.54 8.10
C LYS A 182 0.78 -21.39 7.10
N THR A 183 1.12 -21.68 5.84
CA THR A 183 1.22 -20.67 4.78
C THR A 183 -0.13 -19.98 4.54
N VAL A 184 -1.23 -20.72 4.52
CA VAL A 184 -2.59 -20.18 4.39
C VAL A 184 -2.98 -19.34 5.61
N ALA A 185 -2.57 -19.72 6.82
CA ALA A 185 -2.84 -18.94 8.03
C ALA A 185 -2.16 -17.56 7.96
N PHE A 186 -0.89 -17.48 7.58
CA PHE A 186 -0.16 -16.22 7.40
C PHE A 186 -0.73 -15.39 6.25
N TRP A 187 -1.10 -16.03 5.14
CA TRP A 187 -1.80 -15.38 4.05
C TRP A 187 -3.13 -14.78 4.52
N GLY A 188 -3.94 -15.54 5.26
CA GLY A 188 -5.21 -15.08 5.81
C GLY A 188 -5.04 -13.88 6.76
N ALA A 189 -4.01 -13.90 7.60
CA ALA A 189 -3.67 -12.76 8.46
C ALA A 189 -3.37 -11.50 7.63
N SER A 190 -2.64 -11.61 6.50
CA SER A 190 -2.34 -10.49 5.61
C SER A 190 -3.58 -9.94 4.90
N VAL A 191 -4.51 -10.83 4.51
CA VAL A 191 -5.82 -10.45 3.94
C VAL A 191 -6.64 -9.67 4.96
N VAL A 192 -6.77 -10.21 6.19
CA VAL A 192 -7.51 -9.54 7.28
C VAL A 192 -6.90 -8.17 7.60
N PHE A 193 -5.58 -8.07 7.68
CA PHE A 193 -4.89 -6.79 7.89
C PHE A 193 -5.21 -5.78 6.79
N SER A 194 -5.20 -6.21 5.53
CA SER A 194 -5.56 -5.36 4.38
C SER A 194 -7.02 -4.90 4.46
N LEU A 195 -7.94 -5.78 4.86
CA LEU A 195 -9.37 -5.44 5.05
C LEU A 195 -9.58 -4.41 6.16
N ILE A 196 -8.90 -4.56 7.29
CA ILE A 196 -8.98 -3.61 8.42
C ILE A 196 -8.46 -2.23 7.98
N ARG A 197 -7.34 -2.21 7.26
CA ARG A 197 -6.74 -0.96 6.76
C ARG A 197 -7.66 -0.25 5.76
N SER A 198 -8.34 -0.99 4.89
CA SER A 198 -9.25 -0.41 3.89
C SER A 198 -10.53 0.17 4.49
N ARG A 199 -10.94 -0.26 5.70
CA ARG A 199 -12.10 0.30 6.42
C ARG A 199 -11.82 1.63 7.11
N LYS A 200 -10.55 1.95 7.37
CA LYS A 200 -10.14 3.16 8.09
C LYS A 200 -9.91 4.39 7.19
N LYS A 201 -10.01 4.20 5.89
CA LYS A 201 -9.94 5.26 4.87
C LYS A 201 -11.35 5.58 4.35
#